data_fea30007975a92bb5cca5331f483ad43
#
_entry.id   fea30007975a92bb5cca5331f483ad43
#
_cell.length_a   1.000
_cell.length_b   1.000
_cell.length_c   1.000
_cell.angle_alpha   90.00
_cell.angle_beta   90.00
_cell.angle_gamma   90.00
#
_symmetry.space_group_name_H-M   'P 1'
#
loop_
_entity.id
_entity.type
_entity.pdbx_description
1 polymer ?
#
loop_
_entity_poly.entity_id
_entity_poly.type
_entity_poly.pdbx_seq_one_letter_code
_entity_poly.pdbx_strand_id
1 'polypeptide(L)'
;MNSIRITNNVRFINFVSSKLKYLLNQSVITYLILIFIHWVVGRSIMLSGWTGLSDITPTLFLSVTLVFLLNHLKFKIFAKVTSNLILGFFLVLWHGSKEADGENFYFRSIDSLNRFVEWISIAKDGGISTDTVPFAMLIMLISWLVATAVTMLTIKFNSAWIPTVAL
;
A
#
# COMPACT_ATOMS: atom_id res chain seq x y z
N MET A 1 15.22 9.04 -53.72
CA MET A 1 15.90 9.08 -52.41
C MET A 1 14.94 9.23 -51.18
N ASN A 2 13.65 9.54 -51.35
CA ASN A 2 12.68 9.77 -50.25
C ASN A 2 12.00 8.50 -49.73
N SER A 3 11.95 7.39 -50.45
CA SER A 3 11.25 6.16 -50.05
C SER A 3 11.94 5.41 -48.89
N ILE A 4 13.27 5.48 -48.81
CA ILE A 4 14.06 4.80 -47.75
C ILE A 4 13.87 5.47 -46.37
N ARG A 5 13.68 6.80 -46.32
CA ARG A 5 13.43 7.53 -45.08
C ARG A 5 12.06 7.20 -44.46
N ILE A 6 11.06 7.02 -45.28
CA ILE A 6 9.69 6.74 -44.83
C ILE A 6 9.61 5.32 -44.22
N THR A 7 10.23 4.33 -44.81
CA THR A 7 10.24 2.95 -44.32
C THR A 7 10.98 2.80 -43.01
N ASN A 8 12.05 3.55 -42.76
CA ASN A 8 12.78 3.52 -41.50
C ASN A 8 11.97 4.16 -40.33
N ASN A 9 11.24 5.25 -40.61
CA ASN A 9 10.38 5.88 -39.63
C ASN A 9 9.21 4.97 -39.22
N VAL A 10 8.58 4.27 -40.15
CA VAL A 10 7.48 3.34 -39.86
C VAL A 10 7.98 2.15 -39.04
N ARG A 11 9.16 1.59 -39.34
CA ARG A 11 9.77 0.50 -38.55
C ARG A 11 10.11 0.96 -37.12
N PHE A 12 10.65 2.17 -36.96
CA PHE A 12 10.96 2.73 -35.64
C PHE A 12 9.70 2.95 -34.82
N ILE A 13 8.63 3.52 -35.39
CA ILE A 13 7.34 3.73 -34.70
C ILE A 13 6.73 2.39 -34.27
N ASN A 14 6.75 1.38 -35.14
CA ASN A 14 6.23 0.05 -34.82
C ASN A 14 7.05 -0.64 -33.72
N PHE A 15 8.36 -0.50 -33.72
CA PHE A 15 9.25 -1.02 -32.68
C PHE A 15 8.98 -0.34 -31.32
N VAL A 16 8.87 0.99 -31.29
CA VAL A 16 8.56 1.74 -30.07
C VAL A 16 7.18 1.38 -29.54
N SER A 17 6.18 1.28 -30.42
CA SER A 17 4.81 0.90 -30.05
C SER A 17 4.73 -0.52 -29.47
N SER A 18 5.42 -1.50 -30.09
CA SER A 18 5.43 -2.89 -29.60
C SER A 18 6.14 -3.01 -28.26
N LYS A 19 7.26 -2.32 -28.06
CA LYS A 19 8.00 -2.29 -26.82
C LYS A 19 7.21 -1.60 -25.69
N LEU A 20 6.53 -0.50 -26.00
CA LEU A 20 5.65 0.19 -25.06
C LEU A 20 4.47 -0.68 -24.64
N LYS A 21 3.85 -1.37 -25.58
CA LYS A 21 2.74 -2.32 -25.32
C LYS A 21 3.20 -3.49 -24.44
N TYR A 22 4.40 -4.02 -24.68
CA TYR A 22 4.99 -5.07 -23.85
C TYR A 22 5.25 -4.60 -22.43
N LEU A 23 5.87 -3.42 -22.25
CA LEU A 23 6.15 -2.85 -20.92
C LEU A 23 4.87 -2.55 -20.14
N LEU A 24 3.85 -2.00 -20.79
CA LEU A 24 2.54 -1.76 -20.17
C LEU A 24 1.89 -3.07 -19.73
N ASN A 25 1.95 -4.12 -20.56
CA ASN A 25 1.38 -5.42 -20.22
C ASN A 25 2.11 -6.07 -19.04
N GLN A 26 3.44 -5.99 -18.98
CA GLN A 26 4.24 -6.50 -17.88
C GLN A 26 3.94 -5.75 -16.57
N SER A 27 3.82 -4.43 -16.61
CA SER A 27 3.46 -3.62 -15.43
C SER A 27 2.08 -3.97 -14.90
N VAL A 28 1.10 -4.18 -15.76
CA VAL A 28 -0.26 -4.58 -15.36
C VAL A 28 -0.26 -5.97 -14.74
N ILE A 29 0.46 -6.92 -15.31
CA ILE A 29 0.58 -8.28 -14.73
C ILE A 29 1.21 -8.21 -13.34
N THR A 30 2.31 -7.46 -13.17
CA THR A 30 2.95 -7.28 -11.86
C THR A 30 2.00 -6.66 -10.86
N TYR A 31 1.21 -5.66 -11.26
CA TYR A 31 0.20 -5.05 -10.40
C TYR A 31 -0.88 -6.06 -9.96
N LEU A 32 -1.40 -6.86 -10.88
CA LEU A 32 -2.41 -7.87 -10.55
C LEU A 32 -1.87 -8.94 -9.61
N ILE A 33 -0.63 -9.38 -9.79
CA ILE A 33 0.03 -10.33 -8.89
C ILE A 33 0.17 -9.72 -7.49
N LEU A 34 0.62 -8.47 -7.38
CA LEU A 34 0.74 -7.77 -6.10
C LEU A 34 -0.62 -7.64 -5.40
N ILE A 35 -1.66 -7.23 -6.10
CA ILE A 35 -3.02 -7.16 -5.55
C ILE A 35 -3.47 -8.51 -5.03
N PHE A 36 -3.26 -9.59 -5.80
CA PHE A 36 -3.65 -10.94 -5.40
C PHE A 36 -2.91 -11.41 -4.14
N ILE A 37 -1.59 -11.21 -4.08
CA ILE A 37 -0.79 -11.59 -2.91
C ILE A 37 -1.26 -10.82 -1.67
N HIS A 38 -1.44 -9.51 -1.77
CA HIS A 38 -1.90 -8.71 -0.64
C HIS A 38 -3.35 -9.02 -0.23
N TRP A 39 -4.19 -9.45 -1.17
CA TRP A 39 -5.51 -9.97 -0.85
C TRP A 39 -5.43 -11.25 -0.01
N VAL A 40 -4.58 -12.21 -0.40
CA VAL A 40 -4.36 -13.45 0.36
C VAL A 40 -3.86 -13.14 1.76
N VAL A 41 -2.86 -12.25 1.90
CA VAL A 41 -2.32 -11.82 3.21
C VAL A 41 -3.40 -11.15 4.06
N GLY A 42 -4.14 -10.20 3.51
CA GLY A 42 -5.23 -9.52 4.21
C GLY A 42 -6.28 -10.51 4.71
N ARG A 43 -6.70 -11.46 3.88
CA ARG A 43 -7.64 -12.51 4.27
C ARG A 43 -7.08 -13.44 5.34
N SER A 44 -5.79 -13.78 5.28
CA SER A 44 -5.13 -14.62 6.30
C SER A 44 -5.12 -13.93 7.66
N ILE A 45 -4.80 -12.63 7.71
CA ILE A 45 -4.83 -11.84 8.96
C ILE A 45 -6.26 -11.78 9.51
N MET A 46 -7.26 -11.58 8.67
CA MET A 46 -8.67 -11.55 9.07
C MET A 46 -9.14 -12.89 9.64
N LEU A 47 -8.79 -13.99 8.98
CA LEU A 47 -9.18 -15.34 9.39
C LEU A 47 -8.49 -15.79 10.68
N SER A 48 -7.35 -15.20 11.05
CA SER A 48 -6.66 -15.50 12.30
C SER A 48 -7.44 -15.09 13.55
N GLY A 49 -8.42 -14.19 13.41
CA GLY A 49 -9.28 -13.73 14.50
C GLY A 49 -8.56 -12.88 15.57
N TRP A 50 -7.28 -12.54 15.36
CA TRP A 50 -6.45 -11.89 16.37
C TRP A 50 -6.92 -10.50 16.77
N THR A 51 -7.65 -9.85 15.92
CA THR A 51 -7.83 -8.41 16.05
C THR A 51 -9.27 -7.98 16.29
N GLY A 52 -10.27 -8.84 16.05
CA GLY A 52 -11.67 -8.40 16.03
C GLY A 52 -11.91 -7.25 15.01
N LEU A 53 -10.93 -7.03 14.13
CA LEU A 53 -10.86 -5.89 13.24
C LEU A 53 -11.85 -5.96 12.09
N SER A 54 -12.30 -4.78 11.70
CA SER A 54 -12.87 -4.54 10.39
C SER A 54 -11.84 -4.89 9.28
N ASP A 55 -12.34 -5.25 8.09
CA ASP A 55 -11.52 -5.76 6.98
C ASP A 55 -10.35 -4.83 6.62
N ILE A 56 -9.11 -5.30 6.77
CA ILE A 56 -7.89 -4.56 6.42
C ILE A 56 -7.54 -4.69 4.93
N THR A 57 -8.21 -5.58 4.20
CA THR A 57 -7.94 -5.85 2.77
C THR A 57 -8.02 -4.60 1.90
N PRO A 58 -9.01 -3.68 2.06
CA PRO A 58 -9.06 -2.44 1.30
C PRO A 58 -7.84 -1.54 1.55
N THR A 59 -7.31 -1.51 2.77
CA THR A 59 -6.13 -0.72 3.12
C THR A 59 -4.89 -1.24 2.38
N LEU A 60 -4.71 -2.56 2.31
CA LEU A 60 -3.63 -3.17 1.54
C LEU A 60 -3.74 -2.89 0.04
N PHE A 61 -4.95 -2.99 -0.54
CA PHE A 61 -5.18 -2.67 -1.94
C PHE A 61 -4.86 -1.20 -2.26
N LEU A 62 -5.26 -0.29 -1.39
CA LEU A 62 -4.95 1.12 -1.53
C LEU A 62 -3.45 1.37 -1.47
N SER A 63 -2.71 0.71 -0.57
CA SER A 63 -1.25 0.80 -0.49
C SER A 63 -0.59 0.41 -1.81
N VAL A 64 -0.90 -0.77 -2.33
CA VAL A 64 -0.34 -1.27 -3.60
C VAL A 64 -0.69 -0.33 -4.76
N THR A 65 -1.96 0.07 -4.85
CA THR A 65 -2.44 0.95 -5.93
C THR A 65 -1.77 2.31 -5.87
N LEU A 66 -1.64 2.90 -4.68
CA LEU A 66 -1.02 4.20 -4.49
C LEU A 66 0.47 4.18 -4.88
N VAL A 67 1.21 3.16 -4.43
CA VAL A 67 2.63 3.01 -4.81
C VAL A 67 2.76 2.86 -6.32
N PHE A 68 1.89 2.06 -6.93
CA PHE A 68 1.90 1.86 -8.38
C PHE A 68 1.62 3.17 -9.13
N LEU A 69 0.61 3.93 -8.71
CA LEU A 69 0.29 5.24 -9.30
C LEU A 69 1.43 6.25 -9.10
N LEU A 70 1.96 6.36 -7.87
CA LEU A 70 3.07 7.26 -7.58
C LEU A 70 4.34 6.91 -8.36
N ASN A 71 4.53 5.63 -8.68
CA ASN A 71 5.68 5.22 -9.50
C ASN A 71 5.60 5.73 -10.94
N HIS A 72 4.40 5.88 -11.49
CA HIS A 72 4.19 6.44 -12.83
C HIS A 72 4.35 7.96 -12.88
N LEU A 73 4.28 8.62 -11.72
CA LEU A 73 4.51 10.06 -11.63
C LEU A 73 6.01 10.37 -11.59
N LYS A 74 6.43 11.45 -12.24
CA LYS A 74 7.84 11.91 -12.31
C LYS A 74 8.33 12.59 -11.02
N PHE A 75 7.84 12.15 -9.86
CA PHE A 75 8.29 12.68 -8.57
C PHE A 75 9.61 12.05 -8.13
N LYS A 76 10.39 12.81 -7.33
CA LYS A 76 11.56 12.27 -6.64
C LYS A 76 11.14 11.17 -5.66
N ILE A 77 12.00 10.19 -5.45
CA ILE A 77 11.72 9.05 -4.56
C ILE A 77 11.28 9.48 -3.16
N PHE A 78 11.93 10.51 -2.61
CA PHE A 78 11.57 11.08 -1.32
C PHE A 78 10.11 11.56 -1.28
N ALA A 79 9.67 12.31 -2.28
CA ALA A 79 8.29 12.79 -2.35
C ALA A 79 7.29 11.62 -2.46
N LYS A 80 7.62 10.56 -3.21
CA LYS A 80 6.78 9.35 -3.31
C LYS A 80 6.62 8.66 -1.95
N VAL A 81 7.73 8.46 -1.25
CA VAL A 81 7.73 7.82 0.08
C VAL A 81 6.95 8.66 1.09
N THR A 82 7.25 9.96 1.17
CA THR A 82 6.57 10.87 2.11
C THR A 82 5.07 10.95 1.85
N SER A 83 4.65 11.11 0.59
CA SER A 83 3.22 11.11 0.26
C SER A 83 2.53 9.81 0.62
N ASN A 84 3.19 8.66 0.40
CA ASN A 84 2.64 7.37 0.76
C ASN A 84 2.50 7.20 2.28
N LEU A 85 3.50 7.63 3.05
CA LEU A 85 3.46 7.58 4.52
C LEU A 85 2.35 8.46 5.09
N ILE A 86 2.19 9.69 4.59
CA ILE A 86 1.14 10.62 5.02
C ILE A 86 -0.24 10.02 4.74
N LEU A 87 -0.45 9.51 3.54
CA LEU A 87 -1.73 8.90 3.16
C LEU A 87 -2.01 7.63 3.96
N GLY A 88 -1.00 6.80 4.20
CA GLY A 88 -1.13 5.60 5.04
C GLY A 88 -1.52 5.93 6.47
N PHE A 89 -0.86 6.92 7.07
CA PHE A 89 -1.20 7.40 8.41
C PHE A 89 -2.65 7.92 8.48
N PHE A 90 -3.06 8.71 7.49
CA PHE A 90 -4.42 9.22 7.41
C PHE A 90 -5.47 8.09 7.27
N LEU A 91 -5.18 7.06 6.47
CA LEU A 91 -6.07 5.91 6.31
C LEU A 91 -6.19 5.08 7.59
N VAL A 92 -5.08 4.89 8.31
CA VAL A 92 -5.09 4.20 9.61
C VAL A 92 -5.94 4.96 10.63
N LEU A 93 -5.77 6.29 10.69
CA LEU A 93 -6.60 7.14 11.54
C LEU A 93 -8.08 7.09 11.13
N TRP A 94 -8.36 7.17 9.84
CA TRP A 94 -9.73 7.10 9.33
C TRP A 94 -10.39 5.76 9.67
N HIS A 95 -9.61 4.68 9.60
CA HIS A 95 -10.13 3.34 9.95
C HIS A 95 -10.33 3.19 11.45
N GLY A 96 -9.34 3.60 12.29
CA GLY A 96 -9.46 3.61 13.75
C GLY A 96 -10.61 4.48 14.24
N SER A 97 -10.86 5.61 13.58
CA SER A 97 -11.95 6.50 13.95
C SER A 97 -13.37 5.91 13.77
N LYS A 98 -13.51 4.79 13.05
CA LYS A 98 -14.80 4.11 12.94
C LYS A 98 -15.18 3.34 14.20
N GLU A 99 -14.18 2.92 14.96
CA GLU A 99 -14.32 2.14 16.19
C GLU A 99 -14.21 3.05 17.44
N ALA A 100 -14.00 4.35 17.24
CA ALA A 100 -13.84 5.34 18.30
C ALA A 100 -15.13 6.13 18.55
N ASP A 101 -15.27 6.64 19.79
CA ASP A 101 -16.40 7.44 20.18
C ASP A 101 -16.27 8.89 19.73
N GLY A 102 -17.39 9.51 19.36
CA GLY A 102 -17.46 10.91 18.98
C GLY A 102 -18.53 11.23 17.95
N GLU A 103 -19.00 12.46 17.97
CA GLU A 103 -20.09 12.92 17.07
C GLU A 103 -19.64 13.06 15.62
N ASN A 104 -18.37 13.42 15.40
CA ASN A 104 -17.83 13.64 14.06
C ASN A 104 -16.43 13.04 13.89
N PHE A 105 -15.93 13.00 12.67
CA PHE A 105 -14.63 12.43 12.32
C PHE A 105 -13.47 13.04 13.11
N TYR A 106 -13.50 14.34 13.39
CA TYR A 106 -12.43 15.02 14.13
C TYR A 106 -12.32 14.50 15.57
N PHE A 107 -13.43 14.45 16.30
CA PHE A 107 -13.43 13.94 17.67
C PHE A 107 -13.09 12.46 17.76
N ARG A 108 -13.60 11.65 16.83
CA ARG A 108 -13.24 10.22 16.73
C ARG A 108 -11.76 10.00 16.44
N SER A 109 -11.15 10.84 15.59
CA SER A 109 -9.71 10.74 15.32
C SER A 109 -8.86 11.11 16.53
N ILE A 110 -9.26 12.13 17.29
CA ILE A 110 -8.59 12.51 18.53
C ILE A 110 -8.75 11.40 19.57
N ASP A 111 -9.94 10.84 19.73
CA ASP A 111 -10.18 9.72 20.64
C ASP A 111 -9.30 8.51 20.28
N SER A 112 -9.25 8.12 19.02
CA SER A 112 -8.38 7.04 18.53
C SER A 112 -6.91 7.29 18.84
N LEU A 113 -6.43 8.53 18.67
CA LEU A 113 -5.04 8.89 18.96
C LEU A 113 -4.77 8.86 20.48
N ASN A 114 -5.68 9.35 21.30
CA ASN A 114 -5.54 9.31 22.76
C ASN A 114 -5.49 7.86 23.26
N ARG A 115 -6.38 7.01 22.79
CA ARG A 115 -6.37 5.56 23.08
C ARG A 115 -5.05 4.90 22.64
N PHE A 116 -4.52 5.29 21.49
CA PHE A 116 -3.24 4.78 21.01
C PHE A 116 -2.07 5.20 21.90
N VAL A 117 -2.03 6.46 22.34
CA VAL A 117 -1.01 6.97 23.26
C VAL A 117 -1.12 6.30 24.63
N GLU A 118 -2.32 6.15 25.16
CA GLU A 118 -2.57 5.45 26.42
C GLU A 118 -2.14 3.98 26.35
N TRP A 119 -2.45 3.29 25.25
CA TRP A 119 -2.03 1.92 24.99
C TRP A 119 -0.51 1.76 25.01
N ILE A 120 0.23 2.69 24.37
CA ILE A 120 1.71 2.70 24.41
C ILE A 120 2.20 2.94 25.84
N SER A 121 1.59 3.85 26.61
CA SER A 121 1.97 4.13 27.97
C SER A 121 1.81 2.90 28.86
N ILE A 122 0.65 2.22 28.79
CA ILE A 122 0.38 0.98 29.52
C ILE A 122 1.39 -0.11 29.16
N ALA A 123 1.68 -0.28 27.86
CA ALA A 123 2.66 -1.26 27.40
C ALA A 123 4.09 -0.95 27.90
N LYS A 124 4.47 0.32 27.96
CA LYS A 124 5.76 0.77 28.49
C LYS A 124 5.91 0.44 29.98
N ASP A 125 4.83 0.54 30.74
CA ASP A 125 4.80 0.25 32.18
C ASP A 125 4.63 -1.26 32.47
N GLY A 126 4.69 -2.10 31.45
CA GLY A 126 4.55 -3.56 31.55
C GLY A 126 3.12 -4.04 31.78
N GLY A 127 2.14 -3.17 31.62
CA GLY A 127 0.72 -3.50 31.68
C GLY A 127 0.17 -4.14 30.42
N ILE A 128 -1.02 -4.71 30.50
CA ILE A 128 -1.77 -5.26 29.38
C ILE A 128 -3.06 -4.43 29.21
N SER A 129 -3.23 -3.82 28.06
CA SER A 129 -4.47 -3.13 27.71
C SER A 129 -5.46 -4.10 27.08
N THR A 130 -6.72 -3.98 27.44
CA THR A 130 -7.85 -4.72 26.82
C THR A 130 -8.40 -4.00 25.59
N ASP A 131 -7.92 -2.78 25.31
CA ASP A 131 -8.35 -2.01 24.14
C ASP A 131 -7.74 -2.58 22.87
N THR A 132 -8.58 -3.09 21.98
CA THR A 132 -8.17 -3.71 20.72
C THR A 132 -7.96 -2.70 19.59
N VAL A 133 -8.52 -1.48 19.67
CA VAL A 133 -8.46 -0.47 18.61
C VAL A 133 -7.02 0.01 18.35
N PRO A 134 -6.20 0.35 19.36
CA PRO A 134 -4.80 0.71 19.14
C PRO A 134 -3.98 -0.41 18.53
N PHE A 135 -4.19 -1.65 18.97
CA PHE A 135 -3.52 -2.81 18.41
C PHE A 135 -3.88 -3.01 16.93
N ALA A 136 -5.14 -2.81 16.61
CA ALA A 136 -5.67 -2.82 15.28
C ALA A 136 -5.01 -1.78 14.37
N MET A 137 -4.92 -0.54 14.84
CA MET A 137 -4.26 0.56 14.13
C MET A 137 -2.78 0.24 13.88
N LEU A 138 -2.10 -0.36 14.86
CA LEU A 138 -0.70 -0.78 14.72
C LEU A 138 -0.53 -1.83 13.62
N ILE A 139 -1.37 -2.88 13.62
CA ILE A 139 -1.33 -3.92 12.58
C ILE A 139 -1.60 -3.33 11.19
N MET A 140 -2.58 -2.44 11.06
CA MET A 140 -2.84 -1.76 9.80
C MET A 140 -1.65 -0.93 9.33
N LEU A 141 -1.02 -0.18 10.25
CA LEU A 141 0.14 0.64 9.94
C LEU A 141 1.31 -0.23 9.46
N ILE A 142 1.63 -1.30 10.19
CA ILE A 142 2.68 -2.24 9.81
C ILE A 142 2.36 -2.87 8.45
N SER A 143 1.14 -3.35 8.26
CA SER A 143 0.70 -3.95 7.00
C SER A 143 0.81 -2.97 5.83
N TRP A 144 0.45 -1.69 6.02
CA TRP A 144 0.63 -0.64 5.04
C TRP A 144 2.11 -0.43 4.69
N LEU A 145 2.98 -0.34 5.69
CA LEU A 145 4.42 -0.14 5.49
C LEU A 145 5.05 -1.31 4.75
N VAL A 146 4.71 -2.54 5.13
CA VAL A 146 5.19 -3.76 4.47
C VAL A 146 4.71 -3.80 3.01
N ALA A 147 3.40 -3.58 2.78
CA ALA A 147 2.85 -3.55 1.43
C ALA A 147 3.52 -2.48 0.55
N THR A 148 3.76 -1.29 1.11
CA THR A 148 4.47 -0.21 0.44
C THR A 148 5.91 -0.63 0.07
N ALA A 149 6.66 -1.16 1.03
CA ALA A 149 8.05 -1.56 0.83
C ALA A 149 8.16 -2.68 -0.22
N VAL A 150 7.35 -3.72 -0.08
CA VAL A 150 7.32 -4.86 -1.02
C VAL A 150 6.97 -4.39 -2.43
N THR A 151 5.96 -3.53 -2.57
CA THR A 151 5.55 -3.00 -3.88
C THR A 151 6.66 -2.15 -4.51
N MET A 152 7.29 -1.25 -3.74
CA MET A 152 8.40 -0.43 -4.23
C MET A 152 9.60 -1.28 -4.66
N LEU A 153 9.97 -2.30 -3.88
CA LEU A 153 11.06 -3.21 -4.20
C LEU A 153 10.75 -4.03 -5.46
N THR A 154 9.54 -4.57 -5.56
CA THR A 154 9.10 -5.33 -6.74
C THR A 154 9.19 -4.50 -8.01
N ILE A 155 8.73 -3.25 -7.98
CA ILE A 155 8.81 -2.35 -9.13
C ILE A 155 10.27 -1.99 -9.44
N LYS A 156 11.08 -1.68 -8.40
CA LYS A 156 12.48 -1.29 -8.58
C LYS A 156 13.33 -2.40 -9.19
N PHE A 157 13.16 -3.62 -8.72
CA PHE A 157 13.96 -4.77 -9.17
C PHE A 157 13.29 -5.55 -10.31
N ASN A 158 12.08 -5.17 -10.70
CA ASN A 158 11.27 -5.86 -11.71
C ASN A 158 11.22 -7.39 -11.48
N SER A 159 11.07 -7.80 -10.21
CA SER A 159 11.13 -9.19 -9.76
C SER A 159 9.87 -9.57 -9.00
N ALA A 160 9.11 -10.51 -9.55
CA ALA A 160 7.90 -11.03 -8.91
C ALA A 160 8.19 -11.93 -7.69
N TRP A 161 9.44 -12.35 -7.48
CA TRP A 161 9.82 -13.20 -6.34
C TRP A 161 9.90 -12.43 -5.01
N ILE A 162 10.13 -11.11 -5.06
CA ILE A 162 10.27 -10.29 -3.85
C ILE A 162 9.03 -10.38 -2.95
N PRO A 163 7.79 -10.22 -3.45
CA PRO A 163 6.61 -10.32 -2.61
C PRO A 163 6.38 -11.73 -2.05
N THR A 164 6.81 -12.78 -2.76
CA THR A 164 6.64 -14.18 -2.31
C THR A 164 7.59 -14.55 -1.15
N VAL A 165 8.71 -13.88 -1.02
CA VAL A 165 9.70 -14.15 0.04
C VAL A 165 9.52 -13.21 1.24
N ALA A 166 8.95 -12.02 1.03
CA ALA A 166 8.83 -10.98 2.05
C ALA A 166 7.50 -11.05 2.84
N LEU A 167 6.51 -11.78 2.36
CA LEU A 167 5.18 -11.96 2.96
C LEU A 167 4.95 -13.38 3.40
#